data_d5a5def5ac803c5ba1df76254fd8d0e6
#
_entry.id   d5a5def5ac803c5ba1df76254fd8d0e6
#
_cell.length_a   1.000
_cell.length_b   1.000
_cell.length_c   1.000
_cell.angle_alpha   90.00
_cell.angle_beta   90.00
_cell.angle_gamma   90.00
#
_symmetry.space_group_name_H-M   'P 1'
#
loop_
_entity.id
_entity.type
_entity.pdbx_description
1 polymer ?
#
loop_
_entity_poly.entity_id
_entity_poly.type
_entity_poly.pdbx_seq_one_letter_code
_entity_poly.pdbx_strand_id
1 'polypeptide(L)'
;MCILTEIVLFLFFTDDSGKDLASVQNLTKKHQLLEADILSHEERISDMNEQADALMKSEQFDTQDIDNKRSKLNEHFAKVKELATNRQSRLTEANTLHNFFRYYQLPIY
;
A
#
# COMPACT_ATOMS: atom_id res chain seq x y z
N MET A 1 -7.24 11.86 -6.43
CA MET A 1 -7.19 11.08 -5.21
C MET A 1 -5.89 11.36 -4.46
N CYS A 2 -5.91 12.41 -3.66
CA CYS A 2 -4.73 12.85 -2.93
C CYS A 2 -4.21 11.80 -1.94
N ILE A 3 -5.10 11.00 -1.35
CA ILE A 3 -4.72 9.99 -0.36
C ILE A 3 -3.86 8.91 -0.97
N LEU A 4 -4.19 8.40 -2.17
CA LEU A 4 -3.37 7.40 -2.85
C LEU A 4 -2.00 7.94 -3.21
N THR A 5 -1.92 9.22 -3.64
CA THR A 5 -0.64 9.86 -3.93
C THR A 5 0.21 9.97 -2.66
N GLU A 6 -0.39 10.35 -1.53
CA GLU A 6 0.30 10.43 -0.25
C GLU A 6 0.82 9.04 0.19
N ILE A 7 0.03 7.99 0.01
CA ILE A 7 0.44 6.62 0.32
C ILE A 7 1.64 6.22 -0.54
N VAL A 8 1.61 6.50 -1.84
CA VAL A 8 2.72 6.20 -2.74
C VAL A 8 3.99 6.92 -2.31
N LEU A 9 3.88 8.22 -2.02
CA LEU A 9 5.02 9.00 -1.55
C LEU A 9 5.58 8.46 -0.23
N PHE A 10 4.71 8.12 0.70
CA PHE A 10 5.12 7.53 1.97
C PHE A 10 5.88 6.23 1.75
N LEU A 11 5.34 5.32 0.94
CA LEU A 11 5.98 4.03 0.65
C LEU A 11 7.29 4.21 -0.12
N PHE A 12 7.38 5.22 -0.98
CA PHE A 12 8.58 5.47 -1.77
C PHE A 12 9.71 6.07 -0.93
N PHE A 13 9.39 7.03 -0.05
CA PHE A 13 10.41 7.74 0.74
C PHE A 13 10.71 7.11 2.08
N THR A 14 9.86 6.23 2.60
CA THR A 14 10.07 5.58 3.89
C THR A 14 10.38 4.10 3.73
N ASP A 15 11.29 3.80 2.81
CA ASP A 15 11.73 2.44 2.55
C ASP A 15 12.82 2.03 3.54
N ASP A 16 12.55 2.22 4.81
CA ASP A 16 13.45 1.87 5.90
C ASP A 16 12.81 0.74 6.72
N SER A 17 13.58 -0.32 6.94
CA SER A 17 13.12 -1.45 7.73
C SER A 17 13.49 -1.34 9.21
N GLY A 18 14.08 -0.18 9.60
CA GLY A 18 14.42 0.08 10.99
C GLY A 18 15.81 -0.38 11.38
N LYS A 19 16.42 0.36 12.32
CA LYS A 19 17.80 0.11 12.78
C LYS A 19 17.85 -0.80 14.00
N ASP A 20 16.79 -0.84 14.79
CA ASP A 20 16.70 -1.68 15.98
C ASP A 20 15.27 -2.24 16.10
N LEU A 21 15.08 -3.12 17.08
CA LEU A 21 13.78 -3.78 17.26
C LEU A 21 12.66 -2.78 17.55
N ALA A 22 12.92 -1.76 18.36
CA ALA A 22 11.92 -0.76 18.69
C ALA A 22 11.49 0.03 17.45
N SER A 23 12.44 0.42 16.60
CA SER A 23 12.16 1.10 15.32
C SER A 23 11.36 0.21 14.39
N VAL A 24 11.72 -1.07 14.27
CA VAL A 24 11.00 -2.04 13.44
C VAL A 24 9.57 -2.20 13.92
N GLN A 25 9.36 -2.34 15.23
CA GLN A 25 8.03 -2.49 15.80
C GLN A 25 7.17 -1.24 15.54
N ASN A 26 7.76 -0.06 15.68
CA ASN A 26 7.05 1.19 15.41
C ASN A 26 6.67 1.33 13.94
N LEU A 27 7.60 1.00 13.03
CA LEU A 27 7.33 1.01 11.60
C LEU A 27 6.28 -0.04 11.21
N THR A 28 6.30 -1.20 11.85
CA THR A 28 5.29 -2.24 11.62
C THR A 28 3.90 -1.76 12.01
N LYS A 29 3.77 -1.08 13.14
CA LYS A 29 2.48 -0.51 13.57
C LYS A 29 1.98 0.54 12.59
N LYS A 30 2.85 1.43 12.14
CA LYS A 30 2.50 2.43 11.13
C LYS A 30 2.08 1.78 9.81
N HIS A 31 2.77 0.71 9.43
CA HIS A 31 2.44 -0.02 8.22
C HIS A 31 1.08 -0.72 8.32
N GLN A 32 0.73 -1.25 9.49
CA GLN A 32 -0.58 -1.84 9.73
C GLN A 32 -1.72 -0.83 9.54
N LEU A 33 -1.51 0.42 9.99
CA LEU A 33 -2.48 1.48 9.76
C LEU A 33 -2.59 1.81 8.27
N LEU A 34 -1.47 1.82 7.56
CA LEU A 34 -1.45 2.02 6.12
C LEU A 34 -2.20 0.92 5.39
N GLU A 35 -2.01 -0.34 5.78
CA GLU A 35 -2.72 -1.46 5.17
C GLU A 35 -4.24 -1.37 5.41
N ALA A 36 -4.66 -0.90 6.57
CA ALA A 36 -6.08 -0.68 6.86
C ALA A 36 -6.66 0.40 5.92
N ASP A 37 -5.90 1.47 5.65
CA ASP A 37 -6.31 2.49 4.69
C ASP A 37 -6.41 1.93 3.27
N ILE A 38 -5.47 1.09 2.88
CA ILE A 38 -5.49 0.44 1.57
C ILE A 38 -6.74 -0.43 1.42
N LEU A 39 -7.09 -1.21 2.45
CA LEU A 39 -8.29 -2.04 2.43
C LEU A 39 -9.55 -1.18 2.29
N SER A 40 -9.61 -0.05 2.99
CA SER A 40 -10.72 0.89 2.87
C SER A 40 -10.86 1.43 1.45
N HIS A 41 -9.72 1.74 0.79
CA HIS A 41 -9.72 2.21 -0.59
C HIS A 41 -10.10 1.12 -1.59
N GLU A 42 -9.78 -0.13 -1.28
CA GLU A 42 -10.11 -1.26 -2.15
C GLU A 42 -11.62 -1.36 -2.39
N GLU A 43 -12.41 -1.14 -1.34
CA GLU A 43 -13.87 -1.12 -1.45
C GLU A 43 -14.35 0.03 -2.34
N ARG A 44 -13.77 1.22 -2.18
CA ARG A 44 -14.08 2.38 -3.01
C ARG A 44 -13.71 2.16 -4.48
N ILE A 45 -12.58 1.51 -4.73
CA ILE A 45 -12.14 1.19 -6.09
C ILE A 45 -13.11 0.19 -6.73
N SER A 46 -13.57 -0.80 -5.97
CA SER A 46 -14.57 -1.75 -6.45
C SER A 46 -15.88 -1.05 -6.83
N ASP A 47 -16.37 -0.16 -5.97
CA ASP A 47 -17.58 0.61 -6.24
C ASP A 47 -17.40 1.51 -7.48
N MET A 48 -16.25 2.15 -7.61
CA MET A 48 -15.93 2.98 -8.77
C MET A 48 -15.96 2.16 -10.06
N ASN A 49 -15.40 0.96 -10.03
CA ASN A 49 -15.40 0.07 -11.21
C ASN A 49 -16.82 -0.32 -11.62
N GLU A 50 -17.69 -0.63 -10.64
CA GLU A 50 -19.08 -0.95 -10.90
C GLU A 50 -19.82 0.24 -11.53
N GLN A 51 -19.62 1.44 -10.98
CA GLN A 51 -20.23 2.64 -11.51
C GLN A 51 -19.72 2.97 -12.91
N ALA A 52 -18.43 2.80 -13.16
CA ALA A 52 -17.84 3.02 -14.47
C ALA A 52 -18.44 2.05 -15.51
N ASP A 53 -18.60 0.78 -15.15
CA ASP A 53 -19.24 -0.20 -16.03
C ASP A 53 -20.69 0.19 -16.35
N ALA A 54 -21.44 0.66 -15.36
CA ALA A 54 -22.82 1.10 -15.56
C ALA A 54 -22.90 2.31 -16.50
N LEU A 55 -22.00 3.30 -16.31
CA LEU A 55 -21.96 4.49 -17.14
C LEU A 55 -21.57 4.13 -18.59
N MET A 56 -20.66 3.20 -18.78
CA MET A 56 -20.23 2.76 -20.11
C MET A 56 -21.35 2.05 -20.87
N LYS A 57 -22.25 1.38 -20.16
CA LYS A 57 -23.41 0.71 -20.77
C LYS A 57 -24.52 1.68 -21.20
N SER A 58 -24.55 2.88 -20.64
CA SER A 58 -25.64 3.82 -20.86
C SER A 58 -25.61 4.52 -22.23
N GLU A 59 -24.50 4.47 -22.95
CA GLU A 59 -24.27 5.11 -24.25
C GLU A 59 -24.40 6.64 -24.26
N GLN A 60 -24.60 7.25 -23.10
CA GLN A 60 -24.76 8.71 -22.97
C GLN A 60 -23.43 9.42 -22.71
N PHE A 61 -22.38 8.67 -22.43
CA PHE A 61 -21.09 9.21 -22.01
C PHE A 61 -19.97 8.73 -22.91
N ASP A 62 -18.84 9.43 -22.88
CA ASP A 62 -17.64 9.02 -23.56
C ASP A 62 -17.04 7.80 -22.83
N THR A 63 -17.31 6.61 -23.35
CA THR A 63 -16.86 5.36 -22.73
C THR A 63 -15.35 5.25 -22.70
N GLN A 64 -14.67 5.77 -23.73
CA GLN A 64 -13.22 5.69 -23.81
C GLN A 64 -12.55 6.53 -22.72
N ASP A 65 -13.07 7.74 -22.46
CA ASP A 65 -12.54 8.58 -21.41
C ASP A 65 -12.75 7.95 -20.03
N ILE A 66 -13.93 7.39 -19.79
CA ILE A 66 -14.24 6.69 -18.55
C ILE A 66 -13.31 5.51 -18.35
N ASP A 67 -13.13 4.68 -19.39
CA ASP A 67 -12.28 3.49 -19.32
C ASP A 67 -10.82 3.86 -19.09
N ASN A 68 -10.32 4.91 -19.77
CA ASN A 68 -8.94 5.38 -19.61
C ASN A 68 -8.68 5.82 -18.18
N LYS A 69 -9.58 6.59 -17.60
CA LYS A 69 -9.44 7.10 -16.22
C LYS A 69 -9.52 5.97 -15.22
N ARG A 70 -10.45 5.05 -15.42
CA ARG A 70 -10.61 3.87 -14.58
C ARG A 70 -9.34 3.01 -14.61
N SER A 71 -8.81 2.74 -15.81
CA SER A 71 -7.62 1.92 -15.99
C SER A 71 -6.41 2.53 -15.28
N LYS A 72 -6.22 3.83 -15.40
CA LYS A 72 -5.13 4.53 -14.70
C LYS A 72 -5.26 4.42 -13.19
N LEU A 73 -6.47 4.57 -12.67
CA LEU A 73 -6.70 4.45 -11.23
C LEU A 73 -6.42 3.02 -10.76
N ASN A 74 -6.88 2.02 -11.50
CA ASN A 74 -6.64 0.62 -11.17
C ASN A 74 -5.15 0.28 -11.19
N GLU A 75 -4.41 0.76 -12.18
CA GLU A 75 -2.96 0.57 -12.26
C GLU A 75 -2.26 1.21 -11.07
N HIS A 76 -2.65 2.43 -10.73
CA HIS A 76 -2.08 3.16 -9.61
C HIS A 76 -2.32 2.41 -8.30
N PHE A 77 -3.53 1.93 -8.10
CA PHE A 77 -3.89 1.19 -6.89
C PHE A 77 -3.15 -0.15 -6.80
N ALA A 78 -3.00 -0.85 -7.93
CA ALA A 78 -2.22 -2.09 -7.98
C ALA A 78 -0.77 -1.84 -7.57
N LYS A 79 -0.18 -0.72 -7.99
CA LYS A 79 1.17 -0.34 -7.60
C LYS A 79 1.29 -0.04 -6.12
N VAL A 80 0.31 0.64 -5.55
CA VAL A 80 0.25 0.90 -4.11
C VAL A 80 0.25 -0.42 -3.32
N LYS A 81 -0.59 -1.37 -3.75
CA LYS A 81 -0.67 -2.68 -3.08
C LYS A 81 0.65 -3.46 -3.18
N GLU A 82 1.29 -3.41 -4.34
CA GLU A 82 2.60 -4.05 -4.54
C GLU A 82 3.66 -3.47 -3.60
N LEU A 83 3.75 -2.14 -3.53
CA LEU A 83 4.70 -1.47 -2.66
C LEU A 83 4.44 -1.78 -1.18
N ALA A 84 3.18 -1.82 -0.79
CA ALA A 84 2.80 -2.16 0.59
C ALA A 84 3.18 -3.60 0.94
N THR A 85 2.95 -4.54 0.03
CA THR A 85 3.32 -5.95 0.22
C THR A 85 4.84 -6.10 0.35
N ASN A 86 5.61 -5.44 -0.51
CA ASN A 86 7.06 -5.49 -0.46
C ASN A 86 7.60 -4.92 0.85
N ARG A 87 7.04 -3.80 1.29
CA ARG A 87 7.42 -3.19 2.57
C ARG A 87 7.09 -4.10 3.74
N GLN A 88 5.92 -4.73 3.73
CA GLN A 88 5.52 -5.67 4.78
C GLN A 88 6.52 -6.82 4.89
N SER A 89 6.96 -7.37 3.77
CA SER A 89 7.96 -8.44 3.75
C SER A 89 9.26 -7.99 4.39
N ARG A 90 9.75 -6.79 4.05
CA ARG A 90 10.98 -6.26 4.62
C ARG A 90 10.87 -6.02 6.12
N LEU A 91 9.73 -5.51 6.57
CA LEU A 91 9.50 -5.28 8.01
C LEU A 91 9.45 -6.60 8.77
N THR A 92 8.80 -7.62 8.19
CA THR A 92 8.75 -8.96 8.79
C THR A 92 10.14 -9.57 8.90
N GLU A 93 10.94 -9.48 7.85
CA GLU A 93 12.32 -9.98 7.85
C GLU A 93 13.17 -9.26 8.88
N ALA A 94 13.07 -7.93 8.95
CA ALA A 94 13.81 -7.14 9.92
C ALA A 94 13.41 -7.48 11.34
N ASN A 95 12.13 -7.66 11.59
CA ASN A 95 11.63 -8.06 12.92
C ASN A 95 12.18 -9.43 13.32
N THR A 96 12.19 -10.39 12.39
CA THR A 96 12.73 -11.72 12.63
C THR A 96 14.23 -11.65 12.94
N LEU A 97 14.98 -10.86 12.19
CA LEU A 97 16.42 -10.72 12.38
C LEU A 97 16.74 -10.06 13.73
N HIS A 98 16.05 -8.98 14.09
CA HIS A 98 16.27 -8.30 15.35
C HIS A 98 15.88 -9.15 16.56
N ASN A 99 14.81 -9.95 16.43
CA ASN A 99 14.43 -10.90 17.47
C ASN A 99 15.48 -11.99 17.65
N PHE A 100 16.07 -12.46 16.55
CA PHE A 100 17.17 -13.41 16.59
C PHE A 100 18.36 -12.83 17.36
N PHE A 101 18.80 -11.62 17.03
CA PHE A 101 19.89 -10.95 17.71
C PHE A 101 19.61 -10.77 19.19
N ARG A 102 18.40 -10.35 19.52
CA ARG A 102 17.97 -10.17 20.91
C ARG A 102 18.01 -11.48 21.69
N TYR A 103 17.49 -12.55 21.09
CA TYR A 103 17.42 -13.86 21.73
C TYR A 103 18.82 -14.41 22.07
N TYR A 104 19.75 -14.24 21.16
CA TYR A 104 21.12 -14.72 21.35
C TYR A 104 22.05 -13.65 21.91
N GLN A 105 21.53 -12.49 22.28
CA GLN A 105 22.30 -11.37 22.85
C GLN A 105 23.45 -10.92 21.92
N LEU A 106 23.20 -10.95 20.61
CA LEU A 106 24.19 -10.53 19.62
C LEU A 106 24.11 -9.01 19.40
N PRO A 107 25.25 -8.36 19.06
CA PRO A 107 25.21 -6.92 18.77
C PRO A 107 24.44 -6.64 17.49
N ILE A 108 23.72 -5.52 17.48
CA ILE A 108 22.96 -5.05 16.34
C ILE A 108 23.67 -3.83 15.76
N TYR A 109 24.03 -3.89 14.49
CA TYR A 109 24.69 -2.80 13.78
C TYR A 109 23.89 -2.32 12.59
#